data_4b5c4cabd5577dffcf6aeb1c143e4fc4
#
_entry.id   4b5c4cabd5577dffcf6aeb1c143e4fc4
#
_cell.length_a   1.000
_cell.length_b   1.000
_cell.length_c   1.000
_cell.angle_alpha   90.00
_cell.angle_beta   90.00
_cell.angle_gamma   90.00
#
_symmetry.space_group_name_H-M   'P 1'
#
loop_
_entity.id
_entity.type
_entity.pdbx_description
1 polymer ?
#
loop_
_entity_poly.entity_id
_entity_poly.type
_entity_poly.pdbx_seq_one_letter_code
_entity_poly.pdbx_strand_id
1 'polypeptide(L)'
;MQTLTIAENSNVDLREKLKAEEQERKSADAALKSAETQAESQRKLANEIRGQLVAAKEQIAALRQQLEEANRLKDLAKKARLQAEEDKIKAEKERDEAEQRSYDVSVAETEDALQAEVPAVCRACCAQT
;
A
#
# COMPACT_ATOMS: atom_id res chain seq x y z
N MET A 1 69.72 17.94 -63.01
CA MET A 1 69.56 18.49 -61.68
C MET A 1 68.12 18.92 -61.40
N GLN A 2 67.39 19.60 -62.28
CA GLN A 2 66.01 19.98 -62.01
C GLN A 2 65.02 18.86 -61.83
N THR A 3 65.17 17.71 -62.52
CA THR A 3 64.33 16.51 -62.41
C THR A 3 64.50 15.81 -61.08
N LEU A 4 65.71 15.77 -60.51
CA LEU A 4 66.00 15.20 -59.20
C LEU A 4 65.36 16.05 -58.05
N THR A 5 65.41 17.38 -58.17
CA THR A 5 64.85 18.28 -57.18
C THR A 5 63.32 18.23 -57.18
N ILE A 6 62.71 18.09 -58.35
CA ILE A 6 61.25 17.91 -58.48
C ILE A 6 60.83 16.56 -57.84
N ALA A 7 61.59 15.48 -58.11
CA ALA A 7 61.34 14.16 -57.54
C ALA A 7 61.51 14.15 -56.01
N GLU A 8 62.53 14.84 -55.50
CA GLU A 8 62.75 15.00 -54.09
C GLU A 8 61.61 15.78 -53.37
N ASN A 9 61.18 16.89 -54.00
CA ASN A 9 60.07 17.67 -53.49
C ASN A 9 58.74 16.87 -53.51
N SER A 10 58.51 16.09 -54.58
CA SER A 10 57.36 15.17 -54.65
C SER A 10 57.40 14.12 -53.55
N ASN A 11 58.58 13.55 -53.26
CA ASN A 11 58.75 12.61 -52.20
C ASN A 11 58.51 13.20 -50.81
N VAL A 12 58.95 14.45 -50.59
CA VAL A 12 58.66 15.15 -49.32
C VAL A 12 57.17 15.40 -49.15
N ASP A 13 56.52 15.89 -50.25
CA ASP A 13 55.06 16.11 -50.23
C ASP A 13 54.27 14.81 -49.93
N LEU A 14 54.65 13.71 -50.56
CA LEU A 14 54.04 12.40 -50.35
C LEU A 14 54.23 11.91 -48.91
N ARG A 15 55.41 12.10 -48.33
CA ARG A 15 55.71 11.73 -46.94
C ARG A 15 54.90 12.58 -45.99
N GLU A 16 54.73 13.86 -46.25
CA GLU A 16 53.89 14.73 -45.42
C GLU A 16 52.42 14.35 -45.50
N LYS A 17 51.91 14.05 -46.67
CA LYS A 17 50.54 13.52 -46.85
C LYS A 17 50.34 12.20 -46.14
N LEU A 18 51.32 11.28 -46.24
CA LEU A 18 51.25 10.00 -45.55
C LEU A 18 51.23 10.16 -44.04
N LYS A 19 52.03 11.05 -43.48
CA LYS A 19 52.02 11.37 -42.06
C LYS A 19 50.69 11.97 -41.61
N ALA A 20 50.14 12.87 -42.43
CA ALA A 20 48.83 13.46 -42.13
C ALA A 20 47.72 12.41 -42.12
N GLU A 21 47.71 11.51 -43.10
CA GLU A 21 46.73 10.39 -43.14
C GLU A 21 46.90 9.41 -41.99
N GLU A 22 48.14 9.07 -41.60
CA GLU A 22 48.40 8.26 -40.44
C GLU A 22 47.89 8.90 -39.15
N GLN A 23 48.08 10.20 -39.02
CA GLN A 23 47.61 10.98 -37.87
C GLN A 23 46.08 11.01 -37.79
N GLU A 24 45.43 11.25 -38.94
CA GLU A 24 43.97 11.20 -39.06
C GLU A 24 43.42 9.82 -38.72
N ARG A 25 44.06 8.74 -39.21
CA ARG A 25 43.68 7.38 -38.90
C ARG A 25 43.81 7.07 -37.42
N LYS A 26 44.90 7.48 -36.77
CA LYS A 26 45.10 7.28 -35.33
C LYS A 26 44.06 8.04 -34.54
N SER A 27 43.75 9.25 -34.93
CA SER A 27 42.68 10.05 -34.29
C SER A 27 41.32 9.41 -34.46
N ALA A 28 41.01 8.90 -35.65
CA ALA A 28 39.75 8.19 -35.92
C ALA A 28 39.65 6.89 -35.10
N ASP A 29 40.73 6.11 -35.02
CA ASP A 29 40.78 4.89 -34.22
C ASP A 29 40.59 5.20 -32.74
N ALA A 30 41.23 6.25 -32.22
CA ALA A 30 41.04 6.66 -30.82
C ALA A 30 39.61 7.11 -30.53
N ALA A 31 39.03 7.88 -31.46
CA ALA A 31 37.63 8.30 -31.36
C ALA A 31 36.66 7.11 -31.40
N LEU A 32 36.94 6.13 -32.27
CA LEU A 32 36.15 4.92 -32.38
C LEU A 32 36.20 4.10 -31.07
N LYS A 33 37.37 3.89 -30.49
CA LYS A 33 37.55 3.20 -29.22
C LYS A 33 36.84 3.90 -28.09
N SER A 34 36.93 5.24 -28.05
CA SER A 34 36.21 6.04 -27.06
C SER A 34 34.69 5.89 -27.21
N ALA A 35 34.19 5.93 -28.45
CA ALA A 35 32.77 5.75 -28.73
C ALA A 35 32.29 4.32 -28.34
N GLU A 36 33.09 3.30 -28.63
CA GLU A 36 32.79 1.90 -28.24
C GLU A 36 32.73 1.74 -26.72
N THR A 37 33.67 2.34 -26.00
CA THR A 37 33.72 2.33 -24.55
C THR A 37 32.49 3.03 -23.96
N GLN A 38 32.12 4.18 -24.49
CA GLN A 38 30.92 4.90 -24.08
C GLN A 38 29.64 4.11 -24.37
N ALA A 39 29.55 3.49 -25.56
CA ALA A 39 28.40 2.68 -25.94
C ALA A 39 28.24 1.48 -25.00
N GLU A 40 29.34 0.83 -24.64
CA GLU A 40 29.32 -0.29 -23.71
C GLU A 40 28.92 0.15 -22.29
N SER A 41 29.45 1.27 -21.82
CA SER A 41 29.05 1.86 -20.52
C SER A 41 27.57 2.19 -20.49
N GLN A 42 27.03 2.79 -21.55
CA GLN A 42 25.62 3.11 -21.67
C GLN A 42 24.76 1.84 -21.71
N ARG A 43 25.24 0.80 -22.39
CA ARG A 43 24.54 -0.51 -22.43
C ARG A 43 24.45 -1.16 -21.06
N LYS A 44 25.54 -1.13 -20.30
CA LYS A 44 25.58 -1.63 -18.91
C LYS A 44 24.62 -0.84 -18.04
N LEU A 45 24.65 0.48 -18.15
CA LEU A 45 23.76 1.36 -17.38
C LEU A 45 22.29 1.10 -17.74
N ALA A 46 21.99 0.95 -19.02
CA ALA A 46 20.62 0.62 -19.46
C ALA A 46 20.15 -0.72 -18.92
N ASN A 47 21.03 -1.72 -18.89
CA ASN A 47 20.69 -3.03 -18.31
C ASN A 47 20.46 -2.97 -16.81
N GLU A 48 21.26 -2.19 -16.07
CA GLU A 48 21.06 -1.96 -14.64
C GLU A 48 19.71 -1.27 -14.37
N ILE A 49 19.39 -0.23 -15.15
CA ILE A 49 18.11 0.49 -15.04
C ILE A 49 16.94 -0.46 -15.33
N ARG A 50 17.05 -1.30 -16.34
CA ARG A 50 16.02 -2.31 -16.64
C ARG A 50 15.82 -3.28 -15.50
N GLY A 51 16.91 -3.76 -14.90
CA GLY A 51 16.87 -4.62 -13.72
C GLY A 51 16.19 -3.94 -12.54
N GLN A 52 16.55 -2.71 -12.26
CA GLN A 52 15.91 -1.91 -11.21
C GLN A 52 14.43 -1.67 -11.47
N LEU A 53 14.07 -1.43 -12.74
CA LEU A 53 12.67 -1.23 -13.13
C LEU A 53 11.84 -2.51 -12.91
N VAL A 54 12.37 -3.67 -13.28
CA VAL A 54 11.71 -4.96 -13.04
C VAL A 54 11.53 -5.19 -11.54
N ALA A 55 12.58 -4.98 -10.74
CA ALA A 55 12.51 -5.11 -9.29
C ALA A 55 11.48 -4.15 -8.67
N ALA A 56 11.45 -2.91 -9.12
CA ALA A 56 10.48 -1.92 -8.66
C ALA A 56 9.03 -2.31 -9.01
N LYS A 57 8.81 -2.84 -10.21
CA LYS A 57 7.48 -3.34 -10.62
C LYS A 57 7.01 -4.51 -9.75
N GLU A 58 7.92 -5.43 -9.42
CA GLU A 58 7.62 -6.55 -8.52
C GLU A 58 7.28 -6.06 -7.12
N GLN A 59 8.02 -5.09 -6.59
CA GLN A 59 7.73 -4.48 -5.30
C GLN A 59 6.38 -3.77 -5.29
N ILE A 60 6.05 -3.04 -6.36
CA ILE A 60 4.74 -2.38 -6.50
C ILE A 60 3.62 -3.42 -6.51
N ALA A 61 3.78 -4.51 -7.25
CA ALA A 61 2.79 -5.59 -7.29
C ALA A 61 2.59 -6.20 -5.90
N ALA A 62 3.66 -6.48 -5.18
CA ALA A 62 3.61 -7.01 -3.81
C ALA A 62 2.91 -6.05 -2.85
N LEU A 63 3.24 -4.75 -2.92
CA LEU A 63 2.62 -3.72 -2.09
C LEU A 63 1.13 -3.56 -2.39
N ARG A 64 0.72 -3.66 -3.66
CA ARG A 64 -0.69 -3.64 -4.05
C ARG A 64 -1.47 -4.81 -3.45
N GLN A 65 -0.90 -6.01 -3.50
CA GLN A 65 -1.52 -7.19 -2.89
C GLN A 65 -1.66 -7.01 -1.38
N GLN A 66 -0.62 -6.52 -0.71
CA GLN A 66 -0.66 -6.25 0.73
C GLN A 66 -1.72 -5.21 1.07
N LEU A 67 -1.85 -4.18 0.25
CA LEU A 67 -2.86 -3.12 0.44
C LEU A 67 -4.27 -3.67 0.26
N GLU A 68 -4.53 -4.49 -0.76
CA GLU A 68 -5.82 -5.14 -0.97
C GLU A 68 -6.20 -6.03 0.20
N GLU A 69 -5.25 -6.82 0.70
CA GLU A 69 -5.47 -7.69 1.84
C GLU A 69 -5.72 -6.88 3.12
N ALA A 70 -4.95 -5.82 3.36
CA ALA A 70 -5.17 -4.92 4.50
C ALA A 70 -6.54 -4.26 4.43
N ASN A 71 -6.98 -3.80 3.26
CA ASN A 71 -8.31 -3.22 3.06
C ASN A 71 -9.41 -4.25 3.32
N ARG A 72 -9.22 -5.48 2.85
CA ARG A 72 -10.17 -6.58 3.12
C ARG A 72 -10.30 -6.87 4.61
N LEU A 73 -9.18 -6.98 5.31
CA LEU A 73 -9.17 -7.19 6.75
C LEU A 73 -9.81 -6.02 7.50
N LYS A 74 -9.56 -4.81 7.06
CA LYS A 74 -10.19 -3.60 7.61
C LYS A 74 -11.70 -3.63 7.46
N ASP A 75 -12.20 -4.01 6.29
CA ASP A 75 -13.64 -4.12 6.03
C ASP A 75 -14.27 -5.22 6.87
N LEU A 76 -13.62 -6.38 7.01
CA LEU A 76 -14.08 -7.46 7.88
C LEU A 76 -14.12 -7.01 9.33
N ALA A 77 -13.10 -6.29 9.81
CA ALA A 77 -13.07 -5.75 11.16
C ALA A 77 -14.19 -4.73 11.41
N LYS A 78 -14.48 -3.87 10.43
CA LYS A 78 -15.60 -2.93 10.51
C LYS A 78 -16.95 -3.64 10.61
N LYS A 79 -17.17 -4.67 9.75
CA LYS A 79 -18.39 -5.47 9.80
C LYS A 79 -18.55 -6.19 11.15
N ALA A 80 -17.47 -6.80 11.64
CA ALA A 80 -17.47 -7.46 12.93
C ALA A 80 -17.79 -6.48 14.08
N ARG A 81 -17.25 -5.28 14.03
CA ARG A 81 -17.53 -4.24 15.02
C ARG A 81 -18.99 -3.78 14.98
N LEU A 82 -19.52 -3.53 13.79
CA LEU A 82 -20.93 -3.16 13.62
C LEU A 82 -21.85 -4.26 14.13
N GLN A 83 -21.54 -5.52 13.80
CA GLN A 83 -22.32 -6.67 14.28
C GLN A 83 -22.27 -6.78 15.81
N ALA A 84 -21.09 -6.58 16.39
CA ALA A 84 -20.94 -6.59 17.85
C ALA A 84 -21.71 -5.44 18.51
N GLU A 85 -21.75 -4.25 17.92
CA GLU A 85 -22.56 -3.13 18.40
C GLU A 85 -24.05 -3.43 18.33
N GLU A 86 -24.53 -4.00 17.22
CA GLU A 86 -25.91 -4.42 17.06
C GLU A 86 -26.30 -5.49 18.09
N ASP A 87 -25.46 -6.50 18.28
CA ASP A 87 -25.67 -7.56 19.26
C ASP A 87 -25.70 -6.99 20.69
N LYS A 88 -24.82 -6.02 20.99
CA LYS A 88 -24.82 -5.32 22.27
C LYS A 88 -26.12 -4.56 22.49
N ILE A 89 -26.59 -3.83 21.51
CA ILE A 89 -27.86 -3.07 21.58
C ILE A 89 -29.03 -4.03 21.80
N LYS A 90 -29.07 -5.15 21.09
CA LYS A 90 -30.10 -6.17 21.27
C LYS A 90 -30.07 -6.76 22.69
N ALA A 91 -28.87 -7.10 23.17
CA ALA A 91 -28.70 -7.65 24.51
C ALA A 91 -29.11 -6.66 25.59
N GLU A 92 -28.76 -5.37 25.46
CA GLU A 92 -29.22 -4.32 26.38
C GLU A 92 -30.72 -4.14 26.35
N LYS A 93 -31.33 -4.17 25.20
CA LYS A 93 -32.78 -4.06 25.01
C LYS A 93 -33.49 -5.24 25.66
N GLU A 94 -33.03 -6.46 25.40
CA GLU A 94 -33.59 -7.69 26.01
C GLU A 94 -33.46 -7.70 27.53
N ARG A 95 -32.31 -7.22 28.04
CA ARG A 95 -32.10 -7.05 29.47
C ARG A 95 -33.07 -6.04 30.06
N ASP A 96 -33.22 -4.89 29.45
CA ASP A 96 -34.14 -3.84 29.94
C ASP A 96 -35.58 -4.30 29.88
N GLU A 97 -35.99 -5.02 28.84
CA GLU A 97 -37.32 -5.60 28.72
C GLU A 97 -37.56 -6.70 29.81
N ALA A 98 -36.53 -7.51 30.07
CA ALA A 98 -36.61 -8.52 31.11
C ALA A 98 -36.72 -7.89 32.54
N GLU A 99 -35.94 -6.82 32.77
CA GLU A 99 -36.01 -6.06 34.02
C GLU A 99 -37.39 -5.42 34.20
N GLN A 100 -37.94 -4.84 33.16
CA GLN A 100 -39.25 -4.20 33.15
C GLN A 100 -40.36 -5.25 33.42
N ARG A 101 -40.30 -6.40 32.78
CA ARG A 101 -41.25 -7.51 33.02
C ARG A 101 -41.17 -8.01 34.45
N SER A 102 -39.96 -8.18 34.96
CA SER A 102 -39.74 -8.57 36.35
C SER A 102 -40.31 -7.56 37.36
N TYR A 103 -40.10 -6.28 37.06
CA TYR A 103 -40.64 -5.19 37.85
C TYR A 103 -42.18 -5.18 37.81
N ASP A 104 -42.79 -5.31 36.63
CA ASP A 104 -44.24 -5.32 36.45
C ASP A 104 -44.89 -6.52 37.20
N VAL A 105 -44.30 -7.68 37.12
CA VAL A 105 -44.73 -8.87 37.87
C VAL A 105 -44.66 -8.62 39.39
N SER A 106 -43.53 -8.05 39.84
CA SER A 106 -43.33 -7.74 41.26
C SER A 106 -44.36 -6.71 41.76
N VAL A 107 -44.66 -5.68 40.96
CA VAL A 107 -45.69 -4.69 41.31
C VAL A 107 -47.07 -5.34 41.36
N ALA A 108 -47.41 -6.15 40.33
CA ALA A 108 -48.70 -6.85 40.32
C ALA A 108 -48.89 -7.79 41.50
N GLU A 109 -47.87 -8.55 41.89
CA GLU A 109 -47.90 -9.42 43.06
C GLU A 109 -48.09 -8.59 44.34
N THR A 110 -47.40 -7.47 44.46
CA THR A 110 -47.53 -6.57 45.62
C THR A 110 -48.92 -5.95 45.68
N GLU A 111 -49.49 -5.52 44.58
CA GLU A 111 -50.85 -5.00 44.48
C GLU A 111 -51.88 -6.05 44.86
N ASP A 112 -51.74 -7.29 44.36
CA ASP A 112 -52.61 -8.41 44.72
C ASP A 112 -52.54 -8.73 46.21
N ALA A 113 -51.35 -8.74 46.79
CA ALA A 113 -51.16 -8.95 48.23
C ALA A 113 -51.80 -7.83 49.05
N LEU A 114 -51.63 -6.57 48.64
CA LEU A 114 -52.26 -5.43 49.28
C LEU A 114 -53.79 -5.46 49.19
N GLN A 115 -54.30 -5.80 48.01
CA GLN A 115 -55.74 -5.94 47.81
C GLN A 115 -56.36 -7.07 48.67
N ALA A 116 -55.62 -8.14 48.88
CA ALA A 116 -56.03 -9.22 49.77
C ALA A 116 -56.00 -8.82 51.23
N GLU A 117 -55.04 -7.99 51.65
CA GLU A 117 -54.91 -7.53 53.03
C GLU A 117 -55.87 -6.39 53.40
N VAL A 118 -56.15 -5.44 52.46
CA VAL A 118 -57.05 -4.31 52.78
C VAL A 118 -58.43 -4.70 53.25
N PRO A 119 -59.13 -5.66 52.64
CA PRO A 119 -60.38 -6.09 53.15
C PRO A 119 -60.33 -6.63 54.59
N ALA A 120 -59.25 -7.35 54.92
CA ALA A 120 -59.04 -7.87 56.27
C ALA A 120 -58.85 -6.73 57.30
N VAL A 121 -58.05 -5.74 56.99
CA VAL A 121 -57.79 -4.55 57.76
C VAL A 121 -59.07 -3.75 57.92
N CYS A 122 -59.83 -3.52 56.88
CA CYS A 122 -61.13 -2.86 56.96
C CYS A 122 -62.10 -3.58 57.78
N ARG A 123 -62.20 -4.90 57.74
CA ARG A 123 -63.08 -5.72 58.62
C ARG A 123 -62.67 -5.60 60.09
N ALA A 124 -61.38 -5.63 60.40
CA ALA A 124 -60.84 -5.46 61.72
C ALA A 124 -61.16 -4.05 62.25
N CYS A 125 -61.00 -3.00 61.44
CA CYS A 125 -61.40 -1.64 61.84
C CYS A 125 -62.90 -1.52 62.08
N CYS A 126 -63.70 -2.09 61.20
CA CYS A 126 -65.18 -2.08 61.40
C CYS A 126 -65.64 -2.90 62.59
N ALA A 127 -64.95 -3.95 62.96
CA ALA A 127 -65.28 -4.78 64.12
C ALA A 127 -64.94 -4.11 65.46
N GLN A 128 -64.07 -3.11 65.49
CA GLN A 128 -63.71 -2.31 66.69
C GLN A 128 -64.63 -1.15 66.94
N THR A 129 -65.42 -0.75 65.97
CA THR A 129 -66.43 0.26 66.11
C THR A 129 -67.81 -0.37 66.31
#